data_949efc03c28d0358cddcbf41ecff5392
#
_entry.id   949efc03c28d0358cddcbf41ecff5392
#
_cell.length_a   1.000
_cell.length_b   1.000
_cell.length_c   1.000
_cell.angle_alpha   90.00
_cell.angle_beta   90.00
_cell.angle_gamma   90.00
#
_symmetry.space_group_name_H-M   'P 1'
#
loop_
_entity.id
_entity.type
_entity.pdbx_description
1 polymer ?
#
loop_
_entity_poly.entity_id
_entity_poly.type
_entity_poly.pdbx_seq_one_letter_code
_entity_poly.pdbx_strand_id
1 'polypeptide(L)'
;EYPIPEGEVYEPFRERMVKWIKETRNLPCEDFYIESFDGLKLHGRYYEYAPGAPIELMLHGYRGNAERDLCGGVQRCFALKRSALVVDQRASGSSEGNVITFGIKEHKDCLKWVDFMVEHFGPDVKIILPGISMGASTVLMAAAAPLPPQVKGVLADCGFTSAKAIMYKVLRQIKLPPKVVYPFVRLGAILYGGFDPERYSAIDAVTRATL
;
A
#
# COMPACT_ATOMS: atom_id res chain seq x y z
N GLU A 1 -22.60 6.65 -3.95
CA GLU A 1 -22.08 5.56 -4.79
C GLU A 1 -20.98 4.85 -4.05
N TYR A 2 -20.90 3.49 -4.14
CA TYR A 2 -19.87 2.71 -3.47
C TYR A 2 -18.79 2.32 -4.50
N PRO A 3 -17.52 2.69 -4.28
CA PRO A 3 -16.44 2.35 -5.18
C PRO A 3 -16.11 0.85 -5.05
N ILE A 4 -16.69 0.02 -5.91
CA ILE A 4 -16.44 -1.42 -5.93
C ILE A 4 -15.63 -1.77 -7.17
N PRO A 5 -14.65 -2.69 -7.09
CA PRO A 5 -13.95 -3.18 -8.26
C PRO A 5 -14.94 -3.81 -9.25
N GLU A 6 -14.73 -3.52 -10.54
CA GLU A 6 -15.53 -4.09 -11.62
C GLU A 6 -14.96 -5.45 -12.08
N GLY A 7 -15.82 -6.34 -12.56
CA GLY A 7 -15.46 -7.61 -13.16
C GLY A 7 -16.15 -8.81 -12.51
N GLU A 8 -16.37 -9.88 -13.31
CA GLU A 8 -17.08 -11.10 -12.90
C GLU A 8 -16.51 -11.76 -11.63
N VAL A 9 -15.20 -11.63 -11.40
CA VAL A 9 -14.51 -12.17 -10.22
C VAL A 9 -15.02 -11.54 -8.91
N TYR A 10 -15.48 -10.29 -8.96
CA TYR A 10 -15.95 -9.55 -7.77
C TYR A 10 -17.43 -9.68 -7.51
N GLU A 11 -18.23 -10.10 -8.51
CA GLU A 11 -19.69 -10.22 -8.38
C GLU A 11 -20.15 -11.06 -7.17
N PRO A 12 -19.54 -12.24 -6.87
CA PRO A 12 -19.95 -13.03 -5.70
C PRO A 12 -19.69 -12.34 -4.36
N PHE A 13 -18.82 -11.32 -4.35
CA PHE A 13 -18.41 -10.60 -3.14
C PHE A 13 -19.02 -9.21 -3.04
N ARG A 14 -19.71 -8.74 -4.08
CA ARG A 14 -20.20 -7.36 -4.21
C ARG A 14 -21.05 -6.90 -3.00
N GLU A 15 -22.05 -7.69 -2.62
CA GLU A 15 -22.90 -7.35 -1.47
C GLU A 15 -22.10 -7.23 -0.17
N ARG A 16 -21.14 -8.15 0.04
CA ARG A 16 -20.26 -8.13 1.21
C ARG A 16 -19.35 -6.90 1.19
N MET A 17 -18.79 -6.55 0.05
CA MET A 17 -17.93 -5.35 -0.10
C MET A 17 -18.73 -4.08 0.17
N VAL A 18 -19.93 -3.95 -0.38
CA VAL A 18 -20.84 -2.81 -0.09
C VAL A 18 -21.14 -2.72 1.39
N LYS A 19 -21.46 -3.86 2.04
CA LYS A 19 -21.70 -3.92 3.48
C LYS A 19 -20.48 -3.41 4.25
N TRP A 20 -19.27 -3.90 3.96
CA TRP A 20 -18.04 -3.50 4.63
C TRP A 20 -17.73 -2.01 4.44
N ILE A 21 -17.93 -1.45 3.24
CA ILE A 21 -17.76 -0.01 3.00
C ILE A 21 -18.74 0.80 3.85
N LYS A 22 -20.04 0.39 3.88
CA LYS A 22 -21.04 1.05 4.71
C LYS A 22 -20.68 1.02 6.20
N GLU A 23 -20.31 -0.14 6.70
CA GLU A 23 -19.92 -0.32 8.10
C GLU A 23 -18.68 0.53 8.43
N THR A 24 -17.67 0.50 7.57
CA THR A 24 -16.43 1.26 7.78
C THR A 24 -16.67 2.78 7.74
N ARG A 25 -17.55 3.28 6.85
CA ARG A 25 -17.94 4.71 6.80
C ARG A 25 -18.63 5.19 8.08
N ASN A 26 -19.29 4.30 8.81
CA ASN A 26 -19.98 4.62 10.05
C ASN A 26 -19.09 4.47 11.30
N LEU A 27 -17.87 3.95 11.15
CA LEU A 27 -16.95 3.87 12.27
C LEU A 27 -16.37 5.26 12.59
N PRO A 28 -16.17 5.58 13.87
CA PRO A 28 -15.37 6.71 14.26
C PRO A 28 -13.97 6.59 13.67
N CYS A 29 -13.47 7.65 13.08
CA CYS A 29 -12.13 7.66 12.47
C CYS A 29 -11.49 9.04 12.59
N GLU A 30 -10.17 9.07 12.46
CA GLU A 30 -9.36 10.27 12.41
C GLU A 30 -8.58 10.30 11.10
N ASP A 31 -8.62 11.43 10.40
CA ASP A 31 -7.84 11.63 9.18
C ASP A 31 -6.47 12.19 9.53
N PHE A 32 -5.41 11.51 9.10
CA PHE A 32 -4.03 11.94 9.25
C PHE A 32 -3.45 12.37 7.92
N TYR A 33 -2.56 13.34 7.99
CA TYR A 33 -1.80 13.83 6.86
C TYR A 33 -0.32 13.89 7.24
N ILE A 34 0.53 13.31 6.41
CA ILE A 34 1.99 13.38 6.58
C ILE A 34 2.63 13.95 5.32
N GLU A 35 3.85 14.41 5.46
CA GLU A 35 4.71 14.77 4.32
C GLU A 35 5.55 13.55 3.91
N SER A 36 5.52 13.21 2.62
CA SER A 36 6.35 12.17 2.04
C SER A 36 7.83 12.57 2.05
N PHE A 37 8.72 11.63 1.71
CA PHE A 37 10.15 11.91 1.62
C PHE A 37 10.53 12.92 0.52
N ASP A 38 9.65 13.21 -0.42
CA ASP A 38 9.83 14.13 -1.55
C ASP A 38 8.77 15.26 -1.59
N GLY A 39 8.12 15.55 -0.44
CA GLY A 39 7.30 16.74 -0.22
C GLY A 39 5.83 16.61 -0.61
N LEU A 40 5.32 15.40 -0.92
CA LEU A 40 3.90 15.20 -1.18
C LEU A 40 3.12 15.10 0.13
N LYS A 41 1.93 15.69 0.17
CA LYS A 41 0.97 15.48 1.25
C LYS A 41 0.28 14.14 1.06
N LEU A 42 0.47 13.23 2.01
CA LEU A 42 -0.13 11.89 2.00
C LEU A 42 -1.23 11.81 3.06
N HIS A 43 -2.31 11.13 2.71
CA HIS A 43 -3.49 10.95 3.55
C HIS A 43 -3.59 9.52 4.07
N GLY A 44 -4.03 9.37 5.31
CA GLY A 44 -4.40 8.11 5.92
C GLY A 44 -5.55 8.29 6.88
N ARG A 45 -6.34 7.25 7.08
CA ARG A 45 -7.46 7.24 8.01
C ARG A 45 -7.28 6.18 9.08
N TYR A 46 -7.34 6.62 10.31
CA TYR A 46 -7.17 5.78 11.50
C TYR A 46 -8.52 5.37 12.08
N TYR A 47 -8.66 4.09 12.36
CA TYR A 47 -9.80 3.49 13.04
C TYR A 47 -9.31 2.84 14.32
N GLU A 48 -9.68 3.39 15.47
CA GLU A 48 -9.27 2.86 16.76
C GLU A 48 -10.19 1.70 17.17
N TYR A 49 -9.59 0.55 17.49
CA TYR A 49 -10.28 -0.55 18.14
C TYR A 49 -10.38 -0.32 19.66
N ALA A 50 -9.26 -0.03 20.29
CA ALA A 50 -9.14 0.29 21.70
C ALA A 50 -7.77 0.94 21.97
N PRO A 51 -7.63 1.78 23.01
CA PRO A 51 -6.36 2.37 23.39
C PRO A 51 -5.27 1.32 23.60
N GLY A 52 -4.11 1.52 22.98
CA GLY A 52 -2.95 0.61 23.06
C GLY A 52 -3.07 -0.70 22.28
N ALA A 53 -4.15 -0.92 21.51
CA ALA A 53 -4.25 -2.05 20.58
C ALA A 53 -3.16 -1.97 19.49
N PRO A 54 -2.63 -3.12 19.02
CA PRO A 54 -1.73 -3.13 17.86
C PRO A 54 -2.39 -2.48 16.65
N ILE A 55 -1.61 -1.76 15.85
CA ILE A 55 -2.10 -1.02 14.68
C ILE A 55 -1.58 -1.67 13.40
N GLU A 56 -2.48 -1.97 12.47
CA GLU A 56 -2.12 -2.39 11.12
C GLU A 56 -2.06 -1.16 10.18
N LEU A 57 -0.86 -0.84 9.68
CA LEU A 57 -0.65 0.15 8.61
C LEU A 57 -0.84 -0.54 7.27
N MET A 58 -1.99 -0.33 6.63
CA MET A 58 -2.42 -1.06 5.44
C MET A 58 -2.19 -0.28 4.14
N LEU A 59 -1.59 -0.96 3.15
CA LEU A 59 -1.31 -0.42 1.83
C LEU A 59 -2.13 -1.15 0.75
N HIS A 60 -2.85 -0.37 -0.07
CA HIS A 60 -3.74 -0.88 -1.14
C HIS A 60 -3.00 -1.27 -2.42
N GLY A 61 -3.73 -1.87 -3.38
CA GLY A 61 -3.22 -2.29 -4.68
C GLY A 61 -3.06 -1.14 -5.69
N TYR A 62 -2.61 -1.49 -6.89
CA TYR A 62 -2.45 -0.56 -8.02
C TYR A 62 -3.79 0.07 -8.43
N ARG A 63 -3.81 1.41 -8.59
CA ARG A 63 -5.02 2.20 -8.88
C ARG A 63 -6.15 1.97 -7.86
N GLY A 64 -5.81 1.54 -6.66
CA GLY A 64 -6.71 1.43 -5.53
C GLY A 64 -6.84 2.73 -4.75
N ASN A 65 -7.57 2.63 -3.67
CA ASN A 65 -7.60 3.61 -2.58
C ASN A 65 -7.95 2.93 -1.26
N ALA A 66 -7.72 3.62 -0.17
CA ALA A 66 -7.92 3.08 1.17
C ALA A 66 -9.36 2.59 1.41
N GLU A 67 -10.36 3.37 1.02
CA GLU A 67 -11.77 3.02 1.27
C GLU A 67 -12.21 1.78 0.49
N ARG A 68 -11.93 1.73 -0.81
CA ARG A 68 -12.39 0.64 -1.68
C ARG A 68 -11.72 -0.69 -1.37
N ASP A 69 -10.40 -0.67 -1.23
CA ASP A 69 -9.61 -1.90 -1.22
C ASP A 69 -9.37 -2.41 0.21
N LEU A 70 -9.44 -1.53 1.22
CA LEU A 70 -9.04 -1.85 2.58
C LEU A 70 -10.19 -1.88 3.60
N CYS A 71 -11.44 -1.61 3.20
CA CYS A 71 -12.61 -1.68 4.10
C CYS A 71 -12.76 -3.07 4.76
N GLY A 72 -12.57 -4.15 4.00
CA GLY A 72 -12.54 -5.52 4.54
C GLY A 72 -11.35 -5.77 5.48
N GLY A 73 -10.23 -5.08 5.26
CA GLY A 73 -9.08 -5.08 6.15
C GLY A 73 -9.40 -4.43 7.50
N VAL A 74 -10.14 -3.32 7.52
CA VAL A 74 -10.60 -2.69 8.77
C VAL A 74 -11.48 -3.64 9.58
N GLN A 75 -12.42 -4.31 8.94
CA GLN A 75 -13.28 -5.31 9.58
C GLN A 75 -12.46 -6.47 10.17
N ARG A 76 -11.47 -6.96 9.42
CA ARG A 76 -10.54 -7.98 9.89
C ARG A 76 -9.73 -7.50 11.11
N CYS A 77 -9.21 -6.26 11.08
CA CYS A 77 -8.47 -5.70 12.20
C CYS A 77 -9.32 -5.72 13.48
N PHE A 78 -10.56 -5.26 13.40
CA PHE A 78 -11.47 -5.25 14.55
C PHE A 78 -11.79 -6.65 15.07
N ALA A 79 -11.99 -7.63 14.17
CA ALA A 79 -12.16 -9.03 14.55
C ALA A 79 -10.93 -9.61 15.26
N LEU A 80 -9.73 -9.10 14.94
CA LEU A 80 -8.45 -9.48 15.57
C LEU A 80 -8.08 -8.58 16.77
N LYS A 81 -8.98 -7.69 17.19
CA LYS A 81 -8.76 -6.72 18.29
C LYS A 81 -7.55 -5.81 18.01
N ARG A 82 -7.46 -5.30 16.79
CA ARG A 82 -6.43 -4.39 16.31
C ARG A 82 -7.05 -3.11 15.77
N SER A 83 -6.35 -2.01 15.90
CA SER A 83 -6.64 -0.76 15.21
C SER A 83 -6.13 -0.82 13.77
N ALA A 84 -6.67 0.05 12.90
CA ALA A 84 -6.29 0.10 11.49
C ALA A 84 -5.92 1.52 11.09
N LEU A 85 -4.77 1.70 10.44
CA LEU A 85 -4.40 2.89 9.70
C LEU A 85 -4.37 2.53 8.22
N VAL A 86 -5.39 2.94 7.48
CA VAL A 86 -5.49 2.71 6.03
C VAL A 86 -5.00 3.94 5.29
N VAL A 87 -4.02 3.80 4.43
CA VAL A 87 -3.40 4.95 3.77
C VAL A 87 -3.67 4.96 2.27
N ASP A 88 -3.94 6.13 1.74
CA ASP A 88 -3.91 6.37 0.31
C ASP A 88 -2.44 6.51 -0.10
N GLN A 89 -1.94 5.60 -0.91
CA GLN A 89 -0.58 5.71 -1.43
C GLN A 89 -0.50 6.91 -2.39
N ARG A 90 0.73 7.43 -2.64
CA ARG A 90 0.93 8.54 -3.59
C ARG A 90 0.15 8.34 -4.89
N ALA A 91 -0.35 9.41 -5.49
CA ALA A 91 -1.17 9.41 -6.70
C ALA A 91 -2.49 8.62 -6.58
N SER A 92 -3.02 8.46 -5.35
CA SER A 92 -4.26 7.72 -5.09
C SER A 92 -5.10 8.42 -4.03
N GLY A 93 -6.43 8.28 -4.10
CA GLY A 93 -7.37 8.78 -3.11
C GLY A 93 -7.20 10.27 -2.82
N SER A 94 -6.97 10.60 -1.55
CA SER A 94 -6.74 11.98 -1.07
C SER A 94 -5.26 12.34 -0.93
N SER A 95 -4.35 11.44 -1.30
CA SER A 95 -2.91 11.70 -1.35
C SER A 95 -2.51 12.41 -2.64
N GLU A 96 -1.55 13.32 -2.50
CA GLU A 96 -0.97 14.03 -3.64
C GLU A 96 -0.10 13.12 -4.53
N GLY A 97 0.33 13.68 -5.65
CA GLY A 97 1.13 13.01 -6.68
C GLY A 97 0.31 12.66 -7.92
N ASN A 98 1.02 12.32 -8.99
CA ASN A 98 0.42 11.99 -10.29
C ASN A 98 1.06 10.75 -10.93
N VAL A 99 2.02 10.12 -10.26
CA VAL A 99 2.75 8.95 -10.76
C VAL A 99 2.78 7.84 -9.72
N ILE A 100 2.31 6.66 -10.10
CA ILE A 100 2.45 5.41 -9.34
C ILE A 100 3.76 4.75 -9.77
N THR A 101 4.63 4.41 -8.81
CA THR A 101 5.98 3.92 -9.09
C THR A 101 6.22 2.45 -8.73
N PHE A 102 5.13 1.68 -8.57
CA PHE A 102 5.15 0.24 -8.34
C PHE A 102 5.98 -0.19 -7.11
N GLY A 103 5.87 0.57 -6.02
CA GLY A 103 6.59 0.33 -4.77
C GLY A 103 7.92 1.06 -4.65
N ILE A 104 8.49 1.60 -5.76
CA ILE A 104 9.84 2.19 -5.77
C ILE A 104 9.93 3.50 -4.97
N LYS A 105 8.93 4.33 -5.00
CA LYS A 105 8.81 5.50 -4.12
C LYS A 105 7.87 5.23 -2.94
N GLU A 106 6.84 4.44 -3.18
CA GLU A 106 5.82 4.11 -2.17
C GLU A 106 6.42 3.44 -0.93
N HIS A 107 7.50 2.63 -1.04
CA HIS A 107 8.13 2.04 0.14
C HIS A 107 8.77 3.09 1.06
N LYS A 108 9.26 4.21 0.51
CA LYS A 108 9.78 5.31 1.32
C LYS A 108 8.67 6.06 2.03
N ASP A 109 7.50 6.19 1.38
CA ASP A 109 6.31 6.74 2.02
C ASP A 109 5.82 5.85 3.16
N CYS A 110 5.87 4.52 2.96
CA CYS A 110 5.56 3.55 4.00
C CYS A 110 6.46 3.75 5.23
N LEU A 111 7.77 3.98 5.04
CA LEU A 111 8.70 4.29 6.13
C LEU A 111 8.33 5.61 6.83
N LYS A 112 7.93 6.64 6.10
CA LYS A 112 7.44 7.90 6.68
C LYS A 112 6.18 7.71 7.53
N TRP A 113 5.27 6.85 7.09
CA TRP A 113 4.12 6.46 7.89
C TRP A 113 4.51 5.71 9.17
N VAL A 114 5.51 4.83 9.10
CA VAL A 114 6.05 4.15 10.28
C VAL A 114 6.66 5.14 11.27
N ASP A 115 7.47 6.10 10.78
CA ASP A 115 8.06 7.16 11.61
C ASP A 115 6.97 7.97 12.31
N PHE A 116 5.96 8.41 11.56
CA PHE A 116 4.79 9.12 12.10
C PHE A 116 4.07 8.32 13.18
N MET A 117 3.85 7.02 12.95
CA MET A 117 3.14 6.18 13.92
C MET A 117 3.92 6.04 15.23
N VAL A 118 5.24 5.92 15.17
CA VAL A 118 6.09 5.85 16.39
C VAL A 118 6.08 7.19 17.12
N GLU A 119 6.13 8.30 16.41
CA GLU A 119 6.07 9.64 16.99
C GLU A 119 4.70 9.93 17.62
N HIS A 120 3.62 9.63 16.89
CA HIS A 120 2.25 9.97 17.29
C HIS A 120 1.69 9.06 18.40
N PHE A 121 1.87 7.74 18.28
CA PHE A 121 1.32 6.76 19.22
C PHE A 121 2.31 6.37 20.33
N GLY A 122 3.55 6.84 20.24
CA GLY A 122 4.58 6.62 21.27
C GLY A 122 5.41 5.34 21.09
N PRO A 123 6.44 5.17 21.93
CA PRO A 123 7.46 4.13 21.77
C PRO A 123 6.96 2.70 21.96
N ASP A 124 5.82 2.53 22.61
CA ASP A 124 5.26 1.20 22.92
C ASP A 124 4.27 0.70 21.85
N VAL A 125 4.02 1.51 20.80
CA VAL A 125 3.12 1.13 19.70
C VAL A 125 3.59 -0.16 19.01
N LYS A 126 2.66 -1.05 18.73
CA LYS A 126 2.93 -2.28 17.97
C LYS A 126 2.35 -2.15 16.58
N ILE A 127 3.22 -2.14 15.59
CA ILE A 127 2.87 -1.90 14.18
C ILE A 127 3.00 -3.21 13.40
N ILE A 128 2.01 -3.48 12.55
CA ILE A 128 2.04 -4.55 11.56
C ILE A 128 1.86 -3.89 10.19
N LEU A 129 2.60 -4.32 9.18
CA LEU A 129 2.58 -3.75 7.83
C LEU A 129 1.92 -4.71 6.82
N PRO A 130 0.60 -4.76 6.71
CA PRO A 130 -0.05 -5.51 5.64
C PRO A 130 -0.12 -4.70 4.36
N GLY A 131 0.10 -5.39 3.23
CA GLY A 131 -0.06 -4.84 1.90
C GLY A 131 -0.71 -5.84 0.95
N ILE A 132 -1.51 -5.33 0.01
CA ILE A 132 -2.21 -6.14 -1.00
C ILE A 132 -1.67 -5.78 -2.38
N SER A 133 -1.33 -6.76 -3.20
CA SER A 133 -0.86 -6.58 -4.59
C SER A 133 0.34 -5.62 -4.66
N MET A 134 0.20 -4.42 -5.24
CA MET A 134 1.26 -3.40 -5.23
C MET A 134 1.66 -3.02 -3.80
N GLY A 135 0.70 -2.87 -2.88
CA GLY A 135 0.97 -2.63 -1.47
C GLY A 135 1.82 -3.73 -0.83
N ALA A 136 1.60 -5.00 -1.22
CA ALA A 136 2.42 -6.12 -0.77
C ALA A 136 3.88 -5.97 -1.21
N SER A 137 4.12 -5.64 -2.47
CA SER A 137 5.47 -5.37 -2.97
C SER A 137 6.09 -4.16 -2.26
N THR A 138 5.29 -3.14 -1.97
CA THR A 138 5.71 -1.93 -1.25
C THR A 138 6.18 -2.26 0.18
N VAL A 139 5.41 -3.03 0.96
CA VAL A 139 5.81 -3.38 2.34
C VAL A 139 7.03 -4.30 2.37
N LEU A 140 7.17 -5.21 1.38
CA LEU A 140 8.38 -6.03 1.24
C LEU A 140 9.61 -5.18 0.92
N MET A 141 9.48 -4.17 0.05
CA MET A 141 10.54 -3.21 -0.24
C MET A 141 10.89 -2.36 1.00
N ALA A 142 9.91 -1.96 1.79
CA ALA A 142 10.12 -1.22 3.04
C ALA A 142 10.85 -2.08 4.08
N ALA A 143 10.58 -3.38 4.14
CA ALA A 143 11.21 -4.31 5.08
C ALA A 143 12.73 -4.51 4.89
N ALA A 144 13.29 -4.09 3.75
CA ALA A 144 14.74 -4.09 3.54
C ALA A 144 15.46 -2.90 4.21
N ALA A 145 14.72 -1.90 4.66
CA ALA A 145 15.27 -0.82 5.48
C ALA A 145 15.35 -1.26 6.96
N PRO A 146 16.22 -0.65 7.77
CA PRO A 146 16.16 -0.83 9.22
C PRO A 146 14.82 -0.34 9.75
N LEU A 147 13.94 -1.27 10.09
CA LEU A 147 12.66 -0.95 10.70
C LEU A 147 12.82 -0.76 12.22
N PRO A 148 12.09 0.17 12.83
CA PRO A 148 12.13 0.36 14.27
C PRO A 148 11.51 -0.87 14.99
N PRO A 149 11.89 -1.13 16.25
CA PRO A 149 11.45 -2.31 17.01
C PRO A 149 9.93 -2.37 17.25
N GLN A 150 9.23 -1.26 17.02
CA GLN A 150 7.77 -1.18 17.05
C GLN A 150 7.11 -1.99 15.94
N VAL A 151 7.77 -2.17 14.79
CA VAL A 151 7.27 -3.02 13.71
C VAL A 151 7.46 -4.48 14.07
N LYS A 152 6.34 -5.21 14.19
CA LYS A 152 6.29 -6.61 14.67
C LYS A 152 6.17 -7.62 13.54
N GLY A 153 5.87 -7.17 12.32
CA GLY A 153 5.77 -8.07 11.18
C GLY A 153 5.26 -7.38 9.92
N VAL A 154 5.49 -8.04 8.80
CA VAL A 154 5.03 -7.65 7.46
C VAL A 154 4.16 -8.76 6.89
N LEU A 155 3.00 -8.40 6.35
CA LEU A 155 2.07 -9.33 5.71
C LEU A 155 1.91 -8.92 4.24
N ALA A 156 2.45 -9.72 3.34
CA ALA A 156 2.41 -9.43 1.90
C ALA A 156 1.45 -10.40 1.19
N ASP A 157 0.33 -9.87 0.70
CA ASP A 157 -0.66 -10.65 -0.02
C ASP A 157 -0.59 -10.36 -1.53
N CYS A 158 -0.36 -11.41 -2.33
CA CYS A 158 -0.32 -11.43 -3.80
C CYS A 158 0.58 -10.35 -4.46
N GLY A 159 1.72 -10.01 -3.83
CA GLY A 159 2.68 -9.06 -4.38
C GLY A 159 3.38 -9.56 -5.65
N PHE A 160 3.99 -8.62 -6.37
CA PHE A 160 4.85 -8.92 -7.52
C PHE A 160 6.34 -8.78 -7.15
N THR A 161 7.20 -9.48 -7.88
CA THR A 161 8.64 -9.53 -7.59
C THR A 161 9.37 -8.22 -7.90
N SER A 162 8.94 -7.50 -8.95
CA SER A 162 9.52 -6.21 -9.35
C SER A 162 8.59 -5.41 -10.27
N ALA A 163 8.79 -4.09 -10.36
CA ALA A 163 8.09 -3.24 -11.32
C ALA A 163 8.30 -3.73 -12.77
N LYS A 164 9.52 -4.13 -13.12
CA LYS A 164 9.83 -4.73 -14.43
C LYS A 164 8.98 -5.97 -14.69
N ALA A 165 8.89 -6.90 -13.73
CA ALA A 165 8.16 -8.15 -13.90
C ALA A 165 6.67 -7.91 -14.18
N ILE A 166 6.02 -7.02 -13.42
CA ILE A 166 4.61 -6.69 -13.65
C ILE A 166 4.40 -5.95 -14.98
N MET A 167 5.29 -5.04 -15.36
CA MET A 167 5.23 -4.36 -16.67
C MET A 167 5.37 -5.35 -17.83
N TYR A 168 6.29 -6.33 -17.74
CA TYR A 168 6.41 -7.41 -18.72
C TYR A 168 5.14 -8.26 -18.82
N LYS A 169 4.52 -8.57 -17.69
CA LYS A 169 3.25 -9.31 -17.65
C LYS A 169 2.15 -8.53 -18.38
N VAL A 170 2.00 -7.23 -18.10
CA VAL A 170 1.01 -6.37 -18.75
C VAL A 170 1.25 -6.28 -20.26
N LEU A 171 2.50 -6.05 -20.69
CA LEU A 171 2.83 -6.00 -22.11
C LEU A 171 2.44 -7.29 -22.85
N ARG A 172 2.67 -8.47 -22.24
CA ARG A 172 2.23 -9.75 -22.80
C ARG A 172 0.70 -9.86 -22.89
N GLN A 173 -0.02 -9.40 -21.87
CA GLN A 173 -1.48 -9.43 -21.87
C GLN A 173 -2.09 -8.59 -22.99
N ILE A 174 -1.48 -7.45 -23.32
CA ILE A 174 -1.89 -6.59 -24.44
C ILE A 174 -1.22 -6.98 -25.76
N LYS A 175 -0.60 -8.17 -25.83
CA LYS A 175 0.03 -8.76 -27.03
C LYS A 175 1.17 -7.92 -27.62
N LEU A 176 1.84 -7.10 -26.83
CA LEU A 176 3.05 -6.40 -27.24
C LEU A 176 4.32 -7.20 -26.87
N PRO A 177 5.37 -7.20 -27.71
CA PRO A 177 6.62 -7.91 -27.45
C PRO A 177 7.41 -7.21 -26.32
N PRO A 178 7.49 -7.78 -25.08
CA PRO A 178 8.05 -7.04 -23.94
C PRO A 178 9.51 -6.65 -24.12
N LYS A 179 10.32 -7.50 -24.75
CA LYS A 179 11.76 -7.23 -24.96
C LYS A 179 12.01 -6.01 -25.85
N VAL A 180 11.09 -5.71 -26.77
CA VAL A 180 11.19 -4.57 -27.69
C VAL A 180 10.59 -3.31 -27.10
N VAL A 181 9.42 -3.43 -26.46
CA VAL A 181 8.65 -2.27 -25.98
C VAL A 181 9.13 -1.76 -24.61
N TYR A 182 9.57 -2.67 -23.73
CA TYR A 182 9.96 -2.29 -22.38
C TYR A 182 11.07 -1.24 -22.28
N PRO A 183 12.13 -1.22 -23.12
CA PRO A 183 13.14 -0.15 -23.07
C PRO A 183 12.52 1.24 -23.20
N PHE A 184 11.51 1.41 -24.05
CA PHE A 184 10.80 2.68 -24.23
C PHE A 184 9.91 2.99 -23.01
N VAL A 185 9.23 1.98 -22.45
CA VAL A 185 8.45 2.13 -21.20
C VAL A 185 9.37 2.57 -20.06
N ARG A 186 10.54 1.95 -19.91
CA ARG A 186 11.53 2.32 -18.90
C ARG A 186 12.04 3.73 -19.11
N LEU A 187 12.37 4.10 -20.34
CA LEU A 187 12.80 5.47 -20.67
C LEU A 187 11.72 6.49 -20.31
N GLY A 188 10.47 6.22 -20.66
CA GLY A 188 9.32 7.05 -20.27
C GLY A 188 9.16 7.16 -18.74
N ALA A 189 9.30 6.05 -18.02
CA ALA A 189 9.26 6.05 -16.54
C ALA A 189 10.36 6.93 -15.94
N ILE A 190 11.57 6.91 -16.50
CA ILE A 190 12.69 7.73 -16.04
C ILE A 190 12.44 9.21 -16.36
N LEU A 191 12.09 9.55 -17.61
CA LEU A 191 12.01 10.93 -18.07
C LEU A 191 10.75 11.66 -17.54
N TYR A 192 9.61 10.99 -17.53
CA TYR A 192 8.31 11.58 -17.15
C TYR A 192 7.85 11.14 -15.76
N GLY A 193 8.15 9.91 -15.37
CA GLY A 193 7.76 9.36 -14.07
C GLY A 193 8.73 9.67 -12.95
N GLY A 194 9.98 10.04 -13.28
CA GLY A 194 11.01 10.34 -12.30
C GLY A 194 11.44 9.12 -11.46
N PHE A 195 11.34 7.91 -12.04
CA PHE A 195 11.80 6.67 -11.39
C PHE A 195 12.30 5.64 -12.41
N ASP A 196 13.26 4.81 -12.01
CA ASP A 196 13.72 3.67 -12.81
C ASP A 196 13.08 2.38 -12.29
N PRO A 197 12.27 1.67 -13.12
CA PRO A 197 11.62 0.41 -12.73
C PRO A 197 12.57 -0.73 -12.34
N GLU A 198 13.85 -0.60 -12.63
CA GLU A 198 14.88 -1.62 -12.29
C GLU A 198 15.72 -1.25 -11.07
N ARG A 199 15.49 -0.07 -10.47
CA ARG A 199 16.34 0.42 -9.37
C ARG A 199 16.15 -0.36 -8.07
N TYR A 200 14.96 -0.89 -7.84
CA TYR A 200 14.61 -1.58 -6.60
C TYR A 200 13.54 -2.63 -6.85
N SER A 201 13.65 -3.78 -6.19
CA SER A 201 12.69 -4.87 -6.36
C SER A 201 12.30 -5.51 -5.02
N ALA A 202 11.07 -6.03 -4.95
CA ALA A 202 10.59 -6.73 -3.75
C ALA A 202 11.38 -8.02 -3.50
N ILE A 203 11.78 -8.75 -4.56
CA ILE A 203 12.55 -9.98 -4.42
C ILE A 203 13.95 -9.71 -3.83
N ASP A 204 14.64 -8.65 -4.26
CA ASP A 204 15.95 -8.29 -3.70
C ASP A 204 15.82 -7.73 -2.28
N ALA A 205 14.71 -7.06 -1.99
CA ALA A 205 14.40 -6.52 -0.67
C ALA A 205 14.22 -7.63 0.37
N VAL A 206 13.46 -8.67 0.04
CA VAL A 206 13.19 -9.80 0.97
C VAL A 206 14.47 -10.49 1.41
N THR A 207 15.49 -10.60 0.54
CA THR A 207 16.78 -11.22 0.91
C THR A 207 17.57 -10.40 1.93
N ARG A 208 17.21 -9.14 2.15
CA ARG A 208 17.85 -8.20 3.07
C ARG A 208 17.01 -7.87 4.30
N ALA A 209 15.76 -8.33 4.32
CA ALA A 209 14.85 -8.08 5.44
C ALA A 209 15.36 -8.78 6.71
N THR A 210 15.31 -8.05 7.84
CA THR A 210 15.80 -8.50 9.16
C THR A 210 14.69 -8.46 10.22
N LEU A 211 13.49 -8.88 9.86
CA LEU A 211 12.33 -8.93 10.77
C LEU A 211 12.34 -10.22 11.61
#